data_6e8af983f447224404dd8499b971355b
#
_entry.id   6e8af983f447224404dd8499b971355b
#
_cell.length_a   1.000
_cell.length_b   1.000
_cell.length_c   1.000
_cell.angle_alpha   90.00
_cell.angle_beta   90.00
_cell.angle_gamma   90.00
#
_symmetry.space_group_name_H-M   'P 1'
#
loop_
_entity.id
_entity.type
_entity.pdbx_description
1 polymer ?
#
loop_
_entity_poly.entity_id
_entity_poly.type
_entity_poly.pdbx_seq_one_letter_code
_entity_poly.pdbx_strand_id
1 'polypeptide(L)'
;MFTSRAELEQYFGVDADIAKAFVDRRVPAGNAYWRGRLLYIGRGNGFLFMPLSFDLLHKAGIGKAILLDEKLLVAMEKILDLAARYEYGEMSFIAHVEEIEQFILPDSLQPAFLSRLHRFFRQPVLYPLEGIGDANPPLNRADAFLYLYCLLPVEEREIDRLLRYWYALLPAFLLQDDLVDLQEDLEKKEENAVGF
;
A
#
# COMPACT_ATOMS: atom_id res chain seq x y z
N MET A 1 -2.90 21.16 -1.71
CA MET A 1 -1.54 21.28 -2.25
C MET A 1 -1.48 20.49 -3.56
N PHE A 2 -0.82 20.99 -4.60
CA PHE A 2 -0.61 20.20 -5.82
C PHE A 2 0.76 19.55 -5.69
N THR A 3 0.82 18.23 -5.75
CA THR A 3 2.11 17.56 -5.85
C THR A 3 2.46 17.45 -7.33
N SER A 4 3.55 18.04 -7.71
CA SER A 4 4.11 17.97 -9.05
C SER A 4 5.31 17.01 -9.07
N ARG A 5 5.78 16.65 -10.27
CA ARG A 5 7.02 15.90 -10.43
C ARG A 5 8.18 16.59 -9.70
N ALA A 6 8.32 17.90 -9.84
CA ALA A 6 9.38 18.67 -9.18
C ALA A 6 9.28 18.59 -7.64
N GLU A 7 8.08 18.64 -7.09
CA GLU A 7 7.87 18.48 -5.64
C GLU A 7 8.23 17.07 -5.16
N LEU A 8 7.83 16.02 -5.88
CA LEU A 8 8.23 14.65 -5.57
C LEU A 8 9.75 14.48 -5.53
N GLU A 9 10.44 15.03 -6.52
CA GLU A 9 11.90 14.94 -6.60
C GLU A 9 12.61 15.81 -5.54
N GLN A 10 12.21 17.07 -5.38
CA GLN A 10 12.92 18.05 -4.57
C GLN A 10 12.59 18.01 -3.08
N TYR A 11 11.31 17.80 -2.72
CA TYR A 11 10.89 17.82 -1.32
C TYR A 11 10.81 16.42 -0.70
N PHE A 12 10.43 15.41 -1.50
CA PHE A 12 10.30 14.04 -1.00
C PHE A 12 11.46 13.14 -1.40
N GLY A 13 12.37 13.61 -2.27
CA GLY A 13 13.53 12.85 -2.70
C GLY A 13 13.21 11.58 -3.49
N VAL A 14 12.04 11.55 -4.15
CA VAL A 14 11.61 10.44 -5.01
C VAL A 14 12.47 10.40 -6.28
N ASP A 15 12.89 9.20 -6.68
CA ASP A 15 13.62 9.01 -7.94
C ASP A 15 12.85 9.61 -9.14
N ALA A 16 13.57 10.27 -10.04
CA ALA A 16 12.98 11.03 -11.14
C ALA A 16 12.13 10.18 -12.12
N ASP A 17 12.53 8.91 -12.35
CA ASP A 17 11.77 8.02 -13.24
C ASP A 17 10.49 7.52 -12.55
N ILE A 18 10.57 7.24 -11.24
CA ILE A 18 9.40 6.86 -10.43
C ILE A 18 8.43 8.04 -10.35
N ALA A 19 8.93 9.24 -10.03
CA ALA A 19 8.11 10.45 -9.99
C ALA A 19 7.41 10.69 -11.34
N LYS A 20 8.16 10.56 -12.44
CA LYS A 20 7.62 10.71 -13.80
C LYS A 20 6.54 9.67 -14.09
N ALA A 21 6.78 8.40 -13.77
CA ALA A 21 5.83 7.31 -14.03
C ALA A 21 4.48 7.58 -13.37
N PHE A 22 4.47 7.98 -12.09
CA PHE A 22 3.23 8.26 -11.37
C PHE A 22 2.55 9.58 -11.78
N VAL A 23 3.32 10.59 -12.20
CA VAL A 23 2.73 11.84 -12.74
C VAL A 23 2.06 11.61 -14.08
N ASP A 24 2.66 10.81 -14.96
CA ASP A 24 2.16 10.58 -16.32
C ASP A 24 1.06 9.49 -16.36
N ARG A 25 1.00 8.60 -15.35
CA ARG A 25 0.02 7.51 -15.30
C ARG A 25 -1.38 8.03 -15.02
N ARG A 26 -2.34 7.55 -15.80
CA ARG A 26 -3.75 7.84 -15.59
C ARG A 26 -4.39 6.81 -14.67
N VAL A 27 -5.32 7.29 -13.85
CA VAL A 27 -6.13 6.42 -12.99
C VAL A 27 -6.97 5.48 -13.86
N PRO A 28 -7.00 4.17 -13.55
CA PRO A 28 -7.86 3.23 -14.26
C PRO A 28 -9.34 3.60 -14.11
N ALA A 29 -10.09 3.48 -15.20
CA ALA A 29 -11.51 3.74 -15.19
C ALA A 29 -12.24 2.76 -14.26
N GLY A 30 -13.11 3.28 -13.39
CA GLY A 30 -13.90 2.47 -12.47
C GLY A 30 -13.16 1.96 -11.22
N ASN A 31 -11.89 2.32 -11.04
CA ASN A 31 -11.16 1.98 -9.82
C ASN A 31 -11.71 2.75 -8.61
N ALA A 32 -12.12 2.04 -7.56
CA ALA A 32 -12.79 2.61 -6.40
C ALA A 32 -11.85 3.49 -5.55
N TYR A 33 -10.58 3.13 -5.42
CA TYR A 33 -9.59 3.91 -4.67
C TYR A 33 -9.44 5.33 -5.19
N TRP A 34 -9.57 5.49 -6.52
CA TRP A 34 -9.42 6.78 -7.18
C TRP A 34 -10.77 7.44 -7.50
N ARG A 35 -11.83 7.08 -6.82
CA ARG A 35 -13.19 7.58 -7.07
C ARG A 35 -13.21 9.10 -7.13
N GLY A 36 -13.67 9.64 -8.26
CA GLY A 36 -13.71 11.08 -8.52
C GLY A 36 -12.37 11.74 -8.86
N ARG A 37 -11.30 10.98 -9.09
CA ARG A 37 -9.95 11.46 -9.40
C ARG A 37 -9.51 11.01 -10.79
N LEU A 38 -8.76 11.86 -11.50
CA LEU A 38 -8.31 11.59 -12.86
C LEU A 38 -6.81 11.29 -12.98
N LEU A 39 -6.04 11.65 -11.96
CA LEU A 39 -4.57 11.55 -11.93
C LEU A 39 -4.10 10.91 -10.64
N TYR A 40 -2.98 10.18 -10.71
CA TYR A 40 -2.31 9.63 -9.52
C TYR A 40 -1.80 10.72 -8.60
N ILE A 41 -1.31 11.80 -9.18
CA ILE A 41 -0.78 12.95 -8.47
C ILE A 41 -1.73 14.11 -8.72
N GLY A 42 -2.44 14.51 -7.69
CA GLY A 42 -3.45 15.53 -7.74
C GLY A 42 -3.64 16.19 -6.38
N ARG A 43 -4.74 16.91 -6.23
CA ARG A 43 -5.07 17.54 -4.95
C ARG A 43 -5.40 16.49 -3.89
N GLY A 44 -4.68 16.49 -2.77
CA GLY A 44 -4.97 15.70 -1.60
C GLY A 44 -3.83 14.80 -1.14
N ASN A 45 -3.91 14.30 0.10
CA ASN A 45 -2.80 13.67 0.79
C ASN A 45 -2.55 12.21 0.39
N GLY A 46 -3.56 11.45 -0.04
CA GLY A 46 -3.45 10.01 -0.29
C GLY A 46 -2.55 9.56 -1.45
N PHE A 47 -2.07 10.48 -2.28
CA PHE A 47 -1.32 10.14 -3.50
C PHE A 47 0.17 9.94 -3.31
N LEU A 48 0.71 10.54 -2.27
CA LEU A 48 2.14 10.42 -1.95
C LEU A 48 2.52 8.99 -1.58
N PHE A 49 1.58 8.21 -1.06
CA PHE A 49 1.84 6.84 -0.62
C PHE A 49 2.42 5.97 -1.75
N MET A 50 1.86 6.03 -2.96
CA MET A 50 2.31 5.18 -4.07
C MET A 50 3.73 5.51 -4.53
N PRO A 51 4.05 6.74 -4.95
CA PRO A 51 5.40 7.06 -5.38
C PRO A 51 6.42 6.91 -4.24
N LEU A 52 6.07 7.19 -3.00
CA LEU A 52 6.97 7.00 -1.86
C LEU A 52 7.23 5.52 -1.57
N SER A 53 6.21 4.66 -1.65
CA SER A 53 6.36 3.21 -1.46
C SER A 53 7.24 2.59 -2.55
N PHE A 54 7.06 2.99 -3.80
CA PHE A 54 7.88 2.51 -4.91
C PHE A 54 9.31 3.03 -4.84
N ASP A 55 9.51 4.28 -4.42
CA ASP A 55 10.84 4.83 -4.19
C ASP A 55 11.55 4.15 -3.02
N LEU A 56 10.82 3.83 -1.95
CA LEU A 56 11.35 3.02 -0.85
C LEU A 56 11.84 1.65 -1.33
N LEU A 57 11.03 0.93 -2.12
CA LEU A 57 11.42 -0.34 -2.71
C LEU A 57 12.65 -0.20 -3.61
N HIS A 58 12.73 0.88 -4.39
CA HIS A 58 13.90 1.19 -5.20
C HIS A 58 15.15 1.41 -4.34
N LYS A 59 15.07 2.25 -3.31
CA LYS A 59 16.16 2.49 -2.37
C LYS A 59 16.55 1.23 -1.57
N ALA A 60 15.62 0.32 -1.39
CA ALA A 60 15.88 -1.01 -0.82
C ALA A 60 16.55 -1.97 -1.82
N GLY A 61 16.80 -1.56 -3.06
CA GLY A 61 17.56 -2.32 -4.07
C GLY A 61 16.71 -2.97 -5.17
N ILE A 62 15.40 -2.75 -5.19
CA ILE A 62 14.57 -3.26 -6.29
C ILE A 62 14.78 -2.39 -7.54
N GLY A 63 15.08 -3.03 -8.66
CA GLY A 63 15.33 -2.33 -9.91
C GLY A 63 14.09 -1.60 -10.45
N LYS A 64 14.27 -0.38 -10.96
CA LYS A 64 13.17 0.42 -11.52
C LYS A 64 12.42 -0.29 -12.65
N ALA A 65 13.10 -1.08 -13.47
CA ALA A 65 12.48 -1.86 -14.54
C ALA A 65 11.42 -2.86 -14.00
N ILE A 66 11.63 -3.39 -12.79
CA ILE A 66 10.67 -4.26 -12.10
C ILE A 66 9.54 -3.43 -11.54
N LEU A 67 9.87 -2.35 -10.82
CA LEU A 67 8.88 -1.51 -10.15
C LEU A 67 7.93 -0.80 -11.12
N LEU A 68 8.42 -0.42 -12.29
CA LEU A 68 7.64 0.27 -13.31
C LEU A 68 7.11 -0.69 -14.39
N ASP A 69 7.19 -1.99 -14.17
CA ASP A 69 6.55 -2.98 -15.04
C ASP A 69 5.03 -2.86 -14.95
N GLU A 70 4.37 -2.93 -16.12
CA GLU A 70 2.92 -2.73 -16.21
C GLU A 70 2.13 -3.75 -15.38
N LYS A 71 2.60 -5.00 -15.27
CA LYS A 71 1.93 -6.02 -14.45
C LYS A 71 1.96 -5.64 -12.97
N LEU A 72 3.09 -5.13 -12.47
CA LEU A 72 3.21 -4.71 -11.08
C LEU A 72 2.32 -3.48 -10.78
N LEU A 73 2.29 -2.52 -11.71
CA LEU A 73 1.45 -1.33 -11.58
C LEU A 73 -0.04 -1.68 -11.61
N VAL A 74 -0.46 -2.58 -12.51
CA VAL A 74 -1.85 -3.07 -12.57
C VAL A 74 -2.21 -3.86 -11.31
N ALA A 75 -1.28 -4.65 -10.77
CA ALA A 75 -1.52 -5.37 -9.52
C ALA A 75 -1.68 -4.40 -8.33
N MET A 76 -0.84 -3.38 -8.23
CA MET A 76 -1.00 -2.30 -7.25
C MET A 76 -2.39 -1.66 -7.36
N GLU A 77 -2.80 -1.29 -8.57
CA GLU A 77 -4.12 -0.67 -8.82
C GLU A 77 -5.28 -1.58 -8.42
N LYS A 78 -5.17 -2.88 -8.67
CA LYS A 78 -6.19 -3.86 -8.28
C LYS A 78 -6.27 -4.02 -6.76
N ILE A 79 -5.13 -4.10 -6.06
CA ILE A 79 -5.09 -4.18 -4.61
C ILE A 79 -5.76 -2.95 -3.99
N LEU A 80 -5.44 -1.75 -4.49
CA LEU A 80 -6.03 -0.50 -4.00
C LEU A 80 -7.53 -0.40 -4.29
N ASP A 81 -7.99 -0.86 -5.46
CA ASP A 81 -9.42 -0.92 -5.78
C ASP A 81 -10.19 -1.79 -4.77
N LEU A 82 -9.65 -2.97 -4.48
CA LEU A 82 -10.26 -3.90 -3.54
C LEU A 82 -10.24 -3.37 -2.10
N ALA A 83 -9.13 -2.76 -1.68
CA ALA A 83 -9.05 -2.12 -0.37
C ALA A 83 -10.09 -1.01 -0.20
N ALA A 84 -10.23 -0.14 -1.21
CA ALA A 84 -11.23 0.93 -1.17
C ALA A 84 -12.67 0.39 -1.18
N ARG A 85 -12.96 -0.70 -1.88
CA ARG A 85 -14.30 -1.34 -1.84
C ARG A 85 -14.61 -1.89 -0.46
N TYR A 86 -13.61 -2.44 0.23
CA TYR A 86 -13.77 -2.84 1.62
C TYR A 86 -14.04 -1.63 2.53
N GLU A 87 -13.26 -0.56 2.42
CA GLU A 87 -13.44 0.68 3.20
C GLU A 87 -14.82 1.32 2.97
N TYR A 88 -15.35 1.25 1.74
CA TYR A 88 -16.70 1.72 1.41
C TYR A 88 -17.82 0.74 1.80
N GLY A 89 -17.51 -0.37 2.45
CA GLY A 89 -18.49 -1.38 2.86
C GLY A 89 -19.12 -2.17 1.70
N GLU A 90 -18.51 -2.14 0.51
CA GLU A 90 -18.99 -2.86 -0.67
C GLU A 90 -18.65 -4.36 -0.60
N MET A 91 -17.72 -4.76 0.25
CA MET A 91 -17.32 -6.15 0.48
C MET A 91 -16.80 -6.36 1.91
N SER A 92 -16.79 -7.61 2.38
CA SER A 92 -16.20 -7.93 3.67
C SER A 92 -14.67 -7.97 3.61
N PHE A 93 -14.01 -7.84 4.77
CA PHE A 93 -12.56 -7.95 4.87
C PHE A 93 -12.04 -9.28 4.29
N ILE A 94 -12.67 -10.39 4.63
CA ILE A 94 -12.24 -11.70 4.12
C ILE A 94 -12.42 -11.79 2.60
N ALA A 95 -13.54 -11.31 2.06
CA ALA A 95 -13.74 -11.30 0.60
C ALA A 95 -12.69 -10.45 -0.12
N HIS A 96 -12.35 -9.28 0.43
CA HIS A 96 -11.29 -8.40 -0.08
C HIS A 96 -9.94 -9.13 -0.14
N VAL A 97 -9.53 -9.79 0.95
CA VAL A 97 -8.28 -10.55 1.00
C VAL A 97 -8.30 -11.72 0.00
N GLU A 98 -9.40 -12.46 -0.07
CA GLU A 98 -9.55 -13.61 -0.99
C GLU A 98 -9.47 -13.17 -2.47
N GLU A 99 -10.10 -12.06 -2.83
CA GLU A 99 -10.01 -11.55 -4.20
C GLU A 99 -8.59 -11.08 -4.56
N ILE A 100 -7.86 -10.46 -3.61
CA ILE A 100 -6.44 -10.13 -3.83
C ILE A 100 -5.63 -11.42 -4.03
N GLU A 101 -5.80 -12.42 -3.17
CA GLU A 101 -5.07 -13.68 -3.28
C GLU A 101 -5.32 -14.38 -4.63
N GLN A 102 -6.59 -14.47 -5.05
CA GLN A 102 -6.94 -15.06 -6.33
C GLN A 102 -6.31 -14.32 -7.52
N PHE A 103 -6.22 -13.00 -7.43
CA PHE A 103 -5.60 -12.17 -8.47
C PHE A 103 -4.07 -12.34 -8.51
N ILE A 104 -3.41 -12.42 -7.35
CA ILE A 104 -1.95 -12.49 -7.23
C ILE A 104 -1.40 -13.90 -7.47
N LEU A 105 -2.15 -14.95 -7.09
CA LEU A 105 -1.70 -16.33 -7.09
C LEU A 105 -1.09 -16.81 -8.43
N PRO A 106 -1.70 -16.54 -9.60
CA PRO A 106 -1.17 -17.03 -10.88
C PRO A 106 0.22 -16.51 -11.24
N ASP A 107 0.56 -15.30 -10.79
CA ASP A 107 1.80 -14.59 -11.12
C ASP A 107 2.76 -14.52 -9.92
N SER A 108 2.43 -15.16 -8.79
CA SER A 108 3.23 -15.09 -7.56
C SER A 108 4.60 -15.75 -7.74
N LEU A 109 5.64 -14.98 -7.46
CA LEU A 109 7.04 -15.44 -7.41
C LEU A 109 7.47 -15.83 -5.99
N GLN A 110 6.62 -15.58 -4.98
CA GLN A 110 6.91 -15.74 -3.55
C GLN A 110 5.85 -16.64 -2.87
N PRO A 111 5.77 -17.94 -3.22
CA PRO A 111 4.69 -18.80 -2.69
C PRO A 111 4.74 -18.98 -1.18
N ALA A 112 5.93 -18.98 -0.57
CA ALA A 112 6.08 -19.06 0.89
C ALA A 112 5.55 -17.79 1.55
N PHE A 113 5.85 -16.62 1.02
CA PHE A 113 5.37 -15.36 1.53
C PHE A 113 3.85 -15.20 1.33
N LEU A 114 3.32 -15.59 0.17
CA LEU A 114 1.87 -15.63 -0.08
C LEU A 114 1.15 -16.49 0.97
N SER A 115 1.72 -17.66 1.30
CA SER A 115 1.20 -18.52 2.37
C SER A 115 1.29 -17.88 3.77
N ARG A 116 2.32 -17.05 4.04
CA ARG A 116 2.42 -16.27 5.29
C ARG A 116 1.30 -15.23 5.37
N LEU A 117 1.08 -14.45 4.30
CA LEU A 117 0.01 -13.45 4.23
C LEU A 117 -1.37 -14.10 4.39
N HIS A 118 -1.62 -15.22 3.71
CA HIS A 118 -2.86 -15.98 3.83
C HIS A 118 -3.18 -16.34 5.30
N ARG A 119 -2.19 -16.82 6.05
CA ARG A 119 -2.35 -17.16 7.48
C ARG A 119 -2.50 -15.92 8.35
N PHE A 120 -1.69 -14.90 8.11
CA PHE A 120 -1.73 -13.63 8.86
C PHE A 120 -3.12 -12.99 8.80
N PHE A 121 -3.67 -12.79 7.61
CA PHE A 121 -4.96 -12.12 7.46
C PHE A 121 -6.16 -12.91 8.02
N ARG A 122 -6.01 -14.21 8.22
CA ARG A 122 -7.07 -15.05 8.82
C ARG A 122 -6.90 -15.28 10.32
N GLN A 123 -5.67 -15.30 10.78
CA GLN A 123 -5.34 -15.61 12.18
C GLN A 123 -4.09 -14.81 12.62
N PRO A 124 -4.16 -13.48 12.68
CA PRO A 124 -2.99 -12.63 12.94
C PRO A 124 -2.30 -12.94 14.29
N VAL A 125 -3.07 -13.24 15.32
CA VAL A 125 -2.53 -13.58 16.65
C VAL A 125 -1.67 -14.84 16.63
N LEU A 126 -2.01 -15.83 15.78
CA LEU A 126 -1.26 -17.08 15.70
C LEU A 126 -0.10 -17.01 14.69
N TYR A 127 -0.22 -16.15 13.70
CA TYR A 127 0.73 -16.00 12.59
C TYR A 127 1.09 -14.54 12.36
N PRO A 128 1.68 -13.85 13.36
CA PRO A 128 2.02 -12.44 13.21
C PRO A 128 3.04 -12.26 12.08
N LEU A 129 2.89 -11.19 11.32
CA LEU A 129 4.00 -10.58 10.62
C LEU A 129 4.78 -9.75 11.64
N GLU A 130 5.93 -9.20 11.29
CA GLU A 130 6.74 -8.40 12.23
C GLU A 130 6.13 -7.01 12.51
N GLY A 131 4.84 -6.92 12.81
CA GLY A 131 4.13 -5.65 12.95
C GLY A 131 3.81 -5.28 14.39
N ILE A 132 3.52 -4.01 14.62
CA ILE A 132 2.91 -3.49 15.86
C ILE A 132 1.38 -3.65 15.86
N GLY A 133 0.84 -4.29 14.85
CA GLY A 133 -0.56 -4.35 14.55
C GLY A 133 -1.43 -5.11 15.52
N ASP A 134 -0.87 -6.05 16.28
CA ASP A 134 -1.61 -6.76 17.33
C ASP A 134 -1.98 -5.82 18.49
N ALA A 135 -1.18 -4.76 18.69
CA ALA A 135 -1.40 -3.77 19.74
C ALA A 135 -2.25 -2.57 19.27
N ASN A 136 -2.24 -2.29 17.97
CA ASN A 136 -2.99 -1.18 17.38
C ASN A 136 -3.43 -1.53 15.95
N PRO A 137 -4.58 -2.22 15.78
CA PRO A 137 -5.10 -2.65 14.48
C PRO A 137 -5.22 -1.57 13.41
N PRO A 138 -5.66 -0.33 13.72
CA PRO A 138 -5.67 0.78 12.76
C PRO A 138 -4.34 1.00 12.03
N LEU A 139 -3.20 0.73 12.65
CA LEU A 139 -1.89 0.86 12.00
C LEU A 139 -1.57 -0.23 10.97
N ASN A 140 -2.45 -1.23 10.83
CA ASN A 140 -2.33 -2.32 9.85
C ASN A 140 -3.30 -2.18 8.67
N ARG A 141 -4.10 -1.13 8.62
CA ARG A 141 -5.15 -0.98 7.59
C ARG A 141 -4.63 -1.04 6.14
N ALA A 142 -3.34 -0.75 5.93
CA ALA A 142 -2.70 -0.81 4.63
C ALA A 142 -1.96 -2.13 4.33
N ASP A 143 -1.92 -3.08 5.26
CA ASP A 143 -1.09 -4.30 5.13
C ASP A 143 -1.48 -5.20 3.94
N ALA A 144 -2.71 -5.09 3.43
CA ALA A 144 -3.09 -5.77 2.20
C ALA A 144 -2.22 -5.38 0.99
N PHE A 145 -1.57 -4.22 1.03
CA PHE A 145 -0.60 -3.82 0.02
C PHE A 145 0.63 -4.75 -0.05
N LEU A 146 0.95 -5.45 1.03
CA LEU A 146 2.03 -6.43 1.09
C LEU A 146 1.89 -7.58 0.08
N TYR A 147 0.68 -7.86 -0.41
CA TYR A 147 0.48 -8.81 -1.49
C TYR A 147 1.24 -8.44 -2.77
N LEU A 148 1.54 -7.14 -2.98
CA LEU A 148 2.36 -6.69 -4.09
C LEU A 148 3.77 -7.29 -4.04
N TYR A 149 4.32 -7.55 -2.84
CA TYR A 149 5.65 -8.15 -2.67
C TYR A 149 5.70 -9.60 -3.17
N CYS A 150 4.55 -10.29 -3.27
CA CYS A 150 4.49 -11.62 -3.86
C CYS A 150 4.89 -11.66 -5.33
N LEU A 151 4.88 -10.52 -6.02
CA LEU A 151 5.25 -10.38 -7.43
C LEU A 151 6.72 -9.94 -7.64
N LEU A 152 7.46 -9.69 -6.56
CA LEU A 152 8.85 -9.24 -6.66
C LEU A 152 9.79 -10.43 -6.89
N PRO A 153 10.69 -10.38 -7.89
CA PRO A 153 11.68 -11.41 -8.16
C PRO A 153 12.90 -11.26 -7.24
N VAL A 154 12.70 -11.48 -5.94
CA VAL A 154 13.72 -11.32 -4.90
C VAL A 154 13.83 -12.60 -4.07
N GLU A 155 14.90 -12.77 -3.30
CA GLU A 155 15.04 -13.89 -2.38
C GLU A 155 14.19 -13.68 -1.12
N GLU A 156 13.82 -14.77 -0.42
CA GLU A 156 12.97 -14.72 0.79
C GLU A 156 13.56 -13.80 1.88
N ARG A 157 14.87 -13.81 2.08
CA ARG A 157 15.55 -12.90 3.02
C ARG A 157 15.34 -11.41 2.68
N GLU A 158 15.16 -11.09 1.39
CA GLU A 158 14.87 -9.72 0.96
C GLU A 158 13.44 -9.33 1.30
N ILE A 159 12.48 -10.26 1.20
CA ILE A 159 11.10 -10.04 1.67
C ILE A 159 11.09 -9.68 3.15
N ASP A 160 11.83 -10.41 3.99
CA ASP A 160 11.91 -10.09 5.43
C ASP A 160 12.55 -8.72 5.69
N ARG A 161 13.52 -8.31 4.87
CA ARG A 161 14.09 -6.96 4.94
C ARG A 161 13.07 -5.89 4.54
N LEU A 162 12.31 -6.12 3.46
CA LEU A 162 11.26 -5.21 3.00
C LEU A 162 10.13 -5.09 4.02
N LEU A 163 9.74 -6.18 4.69
CA LEU A 163 8.78 -6.15 5.80
C LEU A 163 9.25 -5.26 6.96
N ARG A 164 10.54 -5.36 7.35
CA ARG A 164 11.09 -4.48 8.38
C ARG A 164 11.00 -3.00 7.99
N TYR A 165 11.25 -2.66 6.73
CA TYR A 165 11.07 -1.28 6.24
C TYR A 165 9.61 -0.86 6.24
N TRP A 166 8.71 -1.75 5.80
CA TRP A 166 7.27 -1.51 5.84
C TRP A 166 6.81 -1.16 7.26
N TYR A 167 7.08 -2.03 8.22
CA TYR A 167 6.65 -1.83 9.60
C TYR A 167 7.42 -0.74 10.37
N ALA A 168 8.57 -0.30 9.88
CA ALA A 168 9.25 0.87 10.42
C ALA A 168 8.64 2.19 9.94
N LEU A 169 8.12 2.24 8.72
CA LEU A 169 7.71 3.48 8.08
C LEU A 169 6.21 3.66 7.99
N LEU A 170 5.46 2.62 7.60
CA LEU A 170 4.03 2.76 7.38
C LEU A 170 3.25 3.10 8.64
N PRO A 171 3.43 2.41 9.78
CA PRO A 171 2.74 2.77 11.01
C PRO A 171 3.05 4.21 11.47
N ALA A 172 4.28 4.68 11.29
CA ALA A 172 4.64 6.06 11.62
C ALA A 172 3.94 7.08 10.71
N PHE A 173 3.79 6.74 9.42
CA PHE A 173 3.07 7.57 8.46
C PHE A 173 1.57 7.61 8.78
N LEU A 174 0.95 6.47 9.04
CA LEU A 174 -0.45 6.37 9.42
C LEU A 174 -0.75 7.10 10.73
N LEU A 175 0.12 6.95 11.74
CA LEU A 175 -0.02 7.65 13.01
C LEU A 175 0.07 9.18 12.84
N GLN A 176 0.93 9.65 11.95
CA GLN A 176 1.02 11.09 11.65
C GLN A 176 -0.26 11.61 10.97
N ASP A 177 -0.82 10.86 10.04
CA ASP A 177 -2.07 11.16 9.35
C ASP A 177 -3.23 11.23 10.37
N ASP A 178 -3.35 10.20 11.18
CA ASP A 178 -4.37 10.06 12.23
C ASP A 178 -4.27 11.17 13.31
N LEU A 179 -3.07 11.68 13.60
CA LEU A 179 -2.89 12.82 14.51
C LEU A 179 -3.40 14.13 13.89
N VAL A 180 -3.23 14.30 12.60
CA VAL A 180 -3.69 15.52 11.89
C VAL A 180 -5.21 15.54 11.79
N ASP A 181 -5.82 14.39 11.52
CA ASP A 181 -7.23 14.26 11.23
C ASP A 181 -8.06 13.81 12.46
N LEU A 182 -7.43 13.68 13.64
CA LEU A 182 -8.03 13.12 14.87
C LEU A 182 -9.41 13.67 15.19
N GLN A 183 -9.58 14.99 15.12
CA GLN A 183 -10.88 15.61 15.47
C GLN A 183 -11.96 15.27 14.45
N GLU A 184 -11.60 15.26 13.16
CA GLU A 184 -12.51 14.95 12.07
C GLU A 184 -12.93 13.47 12.13
N ASP A 185 -11.97 12.57 12.36
CA ASP A 185 -12.20 11.12 12.45
C ASP A 185 -13.10 10.77 13.64
N LEU A 186 -12.88 11.40 14.81
CA LEU A 186 -13.72 11.23 15.99
C LEU A 186 -15.16 11.69 15.73
N GLU A 187 -15.37 12.82 15.03
CA GLU A 187 -16.69 13.33 14.68
C GLU A 187 -17.41 12.39 13.69
N LYS A 188 -16.67 11.84 12.72
CA LYS A 188 -17.19 10.91 11.71
C LYS A 188 -17.28 9.46 12.19
N LYS A 189 -16.67 9.13 13.33
CA LYS A 189 -16.49 7.77 13.85
C LYS A 189 -15.71 6.88 12.91
N GLU A 190 -14.71 7.45 12.27
CA GLU A 190 -13.75 6.74 11.43
C GLU A 190 -12.65 6.09 12.29
N GLU A 191 -11.97 5.10 11.71
CA GLU A 191 -10.89 4.38 12.38
C GLU A 191 -9.66 5.29 12.52
N ASN A 192 -9.14 5.43 13.75
CA ASN A 192 -8.01 6.29 14.06
C ASN A 192 -7.15 5.66 15.16
N ALA A 193 -5.84 5.52 14.92
CA ALA A 193 -4.91 4.85 15.82
C ALA A 193 -4.62 5.63 17.11
N VAL A 194 -4.85 6.94 17.14
CA VAL A 194 -4.65 7.81 18.32
C VAL A 194 -5.87 7.74 19.25
N GLY A 195 -7.05 7.57 18.68
CA GLY A 195 -8.32 7.46 19.42
C GLY A 195 -8.69 6.02 19.80
N PHE A 196 -7.86 5.05 19.47
CA PHE A 196 -8.09 3.62 19.69
C PHE A 196 -7.93 3.22 21.16
#